data_8d2a3416db69122d720e11ad2d980c2a
#
_entry.id   8d2a3416db69122d720e11ad2d980c2a
#
_cell.length_a   1.000
_cell.length_b   1.000
_cell.length_c   1.000
_cell.angle_alpha   90.00
_cell.angle_beta   90.00
_cell.angle_gamma   90.00
#
_symmetry.space_group_name_H-M   'P 1'
#
loop_
_entity.id
_entity.type
_entity.pdbx_description
1 polymer ?
#
loop_
_entity_poly.entity_id
_entity_poly.type
_entity_poly.pdbx_seq_one_letter_code
_entity_poly.pdbx_strand_id
1 'polypeptide(L)'
;MPWTFLKRFFSGPTEHTSLSEAPAGKVLLVGEVAAGAEPLASPIEGKTCVAFHYRSTWEAPTRGAAVTRLVEEAQVHAPGFLLVLADARLRIVPPTGQTFGREDHQRLLGAAMPGFRATEELVKPRDRVRLHGRLHLGDDPWLELDHIELLEAAPAEKPAPRPRSAKTHPATPHRRKRR
;
A
#
# COMPACT_ATOMS: atom_id res chain seq x y z
N MET A 1 -4.65 -14.99 5.39
CA MET A 1 -6.03 -14.68 5.79
C MET A 1 -6.32 -13.26 5.37
N PRO A 2 -7.39 -13.01 4.64
CA PRO A 2 -7.71 -11.65 4.20
C PRO A 2 -8.10 -10.79 5.40
N TRP A 3 -7.93 -9.50 5.29
CA TRP A 3 -8.31 -8.40 6.22
C TRP A 3 -9.74 -8.46 6.81
N THR A 4 -10.36 -9.61 6.79
CA THR A 4 -11.78 -9.85 7.10
C THR A 4 -12.07 -10.12 8.58
N PHE A 5 -11.12 -9.94 9.50
CA PHE A 5 -11.32 -10.44 10.88
C PHE A 5 -12.19 -9.54 11.80
N LEU A 6 -12.76 -8.43 11.33
CA LEU A 6 -13.61 -7.55 12.17
C LEU A 6 -15.05 -7.37 11.65
N LYS A 7 -15.59 -8.33 10.94
CA LYS A 7 -16.98 -8.24 10.41
C LYS A 7 -18.10 -8.40 11.42
N ARG A 8 -17.87 -8.46 12.74
CA ARG A 8 -18.92 -8.98 13.62
C ARG A 8 -19.49 -8.11 14.74
N PHE A 9 -19.10 -6.86 14.94
CA PHE A 9 -19.64 -6.12 16.11
C PHE A 9 -19.99 -4.64 15.91
N PHE A 10 -20.21 -4.17 14.73
CA PHE A 10 -20.77 -2.82 14.57
C PHE A 10 -22.03 -2.88 13.71
N SER A 11 -23.19 -2.67 14.33
CA SER A 11 -24.26 -1.90 13.68
C SER A 11 -23.58 -0.55 13.33
N GLY A 12 -23.02 -0.51 12.10
CA GLY A 12 -21.90 0.31 11.79
C GLY A 12 -22.23 1.80 11.72
N PRO A 13 -21.27 2.65 12.00
CA PRO A 13 -21.35 4.03 11.62
C PRO A 13 -21.64 4.11 10.12
N THR A 14 -22.48 5.04 9.72
CA THR A 14 -22.84 5.28 8.31
C THR A 14 -21.57 5.57 7.51
N GLU A 15 -21.40 4.90 6.38
CA GLU A 15 -20.30 5.19 5.45
C GLU A 15 -20.56 6.53 4.74
N HIS A 16 -19.56 7.40 4.70
CA HIS A 16 -19.62 8.67 4.01
C HIS A 16 -18.62 8.67 2.85
N THR A 17 -19.07 9.07 1.67
CA THR A 17 -18.24 9.26 0.46
C THR A 17 -17.97 10.73 0.15
N SER A 18 -18.54 11.64 0.95
CA SER A 18 -18.45 13.08 0.85
C SER A 18 -18.08 13.67 2.21
N LEU A 19 -17.22 14.69 2.20
CA LEU A 19 -16.83 15.39 3.42
C LEU A 19 -17.97 16.21 4.00
N SER A 20 -18.78 16.84 3.15
CA SER A 20 -19.91 17.67 3.55
C SER A 20 -21.00 16.92 4.31
N GLU A 21 -21.09 15.61 4.12
CA GLU A 21 -22.07 14.75 4.80
C GLU A 21 -21.50 14.08 6.07
N ALA A 22 -20.19 14.14 6.26
CA ALA A 22 -19.52 13.46 7.35
C ALA A 22 -19.56 14.33 8.63
N PRO A 23 -20.01 13.76 9.79
CA PRO A 23 -19.96 14.50 11.05
C PRO A 23 -18.53 14.58 11.61
N ALA A 24 -18.25 15.61 12.42
CA ALA A 24 -17.03 15.64 13.21
C ALA A 24 -16.96 14.48 14.21
N GLY A 25 -15.77 14.01 14.53
CA GLY A 25 -15.53 12.91 15.46
C GLY A 25 -15.34 11.57 14.78
N LYS A 26 -15.80 10.48 15.40
CA LYS A 26 -15.61 9.13 14.84
C LYS A 26 -16.45 8.93 13.59
N VAL A 27 -15.79 8.62 12.49
CA VAL A 27 -16.41 8.46 11.16
C VAL A 27 -15.85 7.26 10.42
N LEU A 28 -16.59 6.89 9.38
CA LEU A 28 -16.22 5.89 8.42
C LEU A 28 -16.29 6.52 7.03
N LEU A 29 -15.14 6.74 6.42
CA LEU A 29 -15.02 7.37 5.11
C LEU A 29 -14.64 6.34 4.05
N VAL A 30 -15.26 6.43 2.89
CA VAL A 30 -14.95 5.61 1.72
C VAL A 30 -14.52 6.50 0.57
N GLY A 31 -13.32 6.26 0.05
CA GLY A 31 -12.78 7.05 -1.05
C GLY A 31 -11.58 6.39 -1.72
N GLU A 32 -10.98 7.12 -2.63
CA GLU A 32 -9.78 6.71 -3.36
C GLU A 32 -8.54 7.29 -2.67
N VAL A 33 -7.49 6.48 -2.54
CA VAL A 33 -6.24 6.92 -1.92
C VAL A 33 -5.38 7.67 -2.94
N ALA A 34 -4.80 8.78 -2.52
CA ALA A 34 -3.73 9.45 -3.26
C ALA A 34 -2.45 9.53 -2.42
N ALA A 35 -1.29 9.41 -3.09
CA ALA A 35 -0.02 9.55 -2.42
C ALA A 35 0.14 10.97 -1.84
N GLY A 36 0.75 11.05 -0.67
CA GLY A 36 1.26 12.30 -0.11
C GLY A 36 2.63 12.67 -0.69
N ALA A 37 3.31 13.59 -0.03
CA ALA A 37 4.64 14.06 -0.43
C ALA A 37 5.72 12.95 -0.32
N GLU A 38 5.54 12.03 0.62
CA GLU A 38 6.52 10.98 0.93
C GLU A 38 5.85 9.60 0.86
N PRO A 39 5.73 9.00 -0.33
CA PRO A 39 5.21 7.65 -0.48
C PRO A 39 6.20 6.62 0.11
N LEU A 40 5.67 5.49 0.55
CA LEU A 40 6.46 4.36 1.00
C LEU A 40 6.90 3.48 -0.18
N ALA A 41 8.00 2.75 0.03
CA ALA A 41 8.37 1.58 -0.78
C ALA A 41 8.13 0.32 0.04
N SER A 42 7.39 -0.64 -0.52
CA SER A 42 7.12 -1.90 0.17
C SER A 42 8.39 -2.72 0.42
N PRO A 43 8.47 -3.46 1.54
CA PRO A 43 9.72 -4.14 1.95
C PRO A 43 10.10 -5.32 1.05
N ILE A 44 9.15 -6.04 0.48
CA ILE A 44 9.41 -7.22 -0.36
C ILE A 44 9.60 -6.81 -1.83
N GLU A 45 8.58 -6.19 -2.43
CA GLU A 45 8.55 -5.91 -3.86
C GLU A 45 9.13 -4.55 -4.23
N GLY A 46 9.33 -3.64 -3.25
CA GLY A 46 9.79 -2.27 -3.51
C GLY A 46 8.76 -1.39 -4.24
N LYS A 47 7.50 -1.79 -4.23
CA LYS A 47 6.41 -1.06 -4.89
C LYS A 47 6.02 0.18 -4.09
N THR A 48 5.72 1.26 -4.80
CA THR A 48 5.17 2.47 -4.19
C THR A 48 3.80 2.20 -3.60
N CYS A 49 3.61 2.57 -2.32
CA CYS A 49 2.37 2.42 -1.59
C CYS A 49 2.17 3.55 -0.59
N VAL A 50 0.97 3.65 -0.02
CA VAL A 50 0.64 4.59 1.07
C VAL A 50 0.56 3.88 2.41
N ALA A 51 0.33 2.58 2.38
CA ALA A 51 0.37 1.72 3.56
C ALA A 51 0.72 0.30 3.14
N PHE A 52 1.32 -0.46 4.05
CA PHE A 52 1.49 -1.88 3.89
C PHE A 52 1.34 -2.62 5.21
N HIS A 53 0.91 -3.87 5.11
CA HIS A 53 0.93 -4.83 6.20
C HIS A 53 1.91 -5.95 5.83
N TYR A 54 3.01 -6.04 6.56
CA TYR A 54 4.03 -7.07 6.43
C TYR A 54 3.80 -8.16 7.45
N ARG A 55 3.93 -9.41 7.05
CA ARG A 55 3.86 -10.56 7.95
C ARG A 55 4.87 -11.60 7.52
N SER A 56 5.66 -12.07 8.48
CA SER A 56 6.54 -13.21 8.26
C SER A 56 6.26 -14.33 9.26
N THR A 57 6.39 -15.54 8.78
CA THR A 57 6.15 -16.76 9.53
C THR A 57 7.27 -17.76 9.29
N TRP A 58 7.42 -18.68 10.23
CA TRP A 58 8.32 -19.81 10.13
C TRP A 58 7.56 -21.11 10.40
N GLU A 59 7.72 -22.08 9.51
CA GLU A 59 7.18 -23.42 9.67
C GLU A 59 8.24 -24.33 10.28
N ALA A 60 8.05 -24.72 11.54
CA ALA A 60 8.91 -25.68 12.21
C ALA A 60 8.64 -27.10 11.70
N PRO A 61 9.65 -27.84 11.24
CA PRO A 61 9.50 -29.27 10.91
C PRO A 61 9.24 -30.03 12.23
N THR A 62 8.04 -30.59 12.36
CA THR A 62 7.70 -31.46 13.48
C THR A 62 7.32 -32.85 12.96
N ARG A 63 7.50 -33.88 13.81
CA ARG A 63 6.99 -35.23 13.52
C ARG A 63 5.46 -35.23 13.66
N GLY A 64 4.75 -34.79 12.63
CA GLY A 64 3.29 -34.68 12.64
C GLY A 64 2.80 -33.44 11.89
N ALA A 65 1.98 -32.60 12.51
CA ALA A 65 1.49 -31.36 11.90
C ALA A 65 2.55 -30.27 11.94
N ALA A 66 2.72 -29.54 10.83
CA ALA A 66 3.58 -28.37 10.78
C ALA A 66 3.07 -27.29 11.75
N VAL A 67 3.95 -26.74 12.58
CA VAL A 67 3.64 -25.63 13.47
C VAL A 67 4.16 -24.34 12.84
N THR A 68 3.22 -23.46 12.47
CA THR A 68 3.54 -22.13 11.96
C THR A 68 3.69 -21.14 13.13
N ARG A 69 4.82 -20.46 13.21
CA ARG A 69 5.07 -19.41 14.19
C ARG A 69 5.18 -18.06 13.50
N LEU A 70 4.55 -17.04 14.08
CA LEU A 70 4.75 -15.65 13.68
C LEU A 70 6.18 -15.23 14.07
N VAL A 71 6.91 -14.64 13.15
CA VAL A 71 8.26 -14.12 13.34
C VAL A 71 8.21 -12.61 13.50
N GLU A 72 7.55 -11.92 12.57
CA GLU A 72 7.42 -10.46 12.57
C GLU A 72 6.09 -10.06 11.92
N GLU A 73 5.49 -9.00 12.46
CA GLU A 73 4.31 -8.37 11.89
C GLU A 73 4.43 -6.86 12.04
N ALA A 74 4.29 -6.14 10.94
CA ALA A 74 4.40 -4.69 10.91
C ALA A 74 3.32 -4.07 10.03
N GLN A 75 2.69 -3.00 10.52
CA GLN A 75 1.77 -2.17 9.76
C GLN A 75 2.36 -0.77 9.68
N VAL A 76 2.64 -0.32 8.47
CA VAL A 76 3.30 0.96 8.22
C VAL A 76 2.47 1.81 7.28
N HIS A 77 2.37 3.09 7.58
CA HIS A 77 1.63 4.08 6.80
C HIS A 77 2.57 5.20 6.37
N ALA A 78 2.38 5.72 5.16
CA ALA A 78 3.07 6.92 4.70
C ALA A 78 2.61 8.14 5.53
N PRO A 79 3.50 9.06 5.88
CA PRO A 79 3.09 10.28 6.54
C PRO A 79 2.22 11.13 5.60
N GLY A 80 1.04 11.53 6.07
CA GLY A 80 0.21 12.52 5.41
C GLY A 80 -0.29 12.18 4.00
N PHE A 81 -0.70 10.94 3.74
CA PHE A 81 -1.39 10.62 2.48
C PHE A 81 -2.79 11.23 2.40
N LEU A 82 -3.42 11.20 1.21
CA LEU A 82 -4.71 11.84 0.95
C LEU A 82 -5.80 10.81 0.67
N LEU A 83 -7.02 11.10 1.12
CA LEU A 83 -8.25 10.44 0.69
C LEU A 83 -9.01 11.37 -0.25
N VAL A 84 -9.31 10.91 -1.44
CA VAL A 84 -10.13 11.61 -2.43
C VAL A 84 -11.58 11.19 -2.23
N LEU A 85 -12.40 12.12 -1.79
CA LEU A 85 -13.83 12.00 -1.63
C LEU A 85 -14.55 12.62 -2.83
N ALA A 86 -15.86 12.49 -2.90
CA ALA A 86 -16.66 13.04 -3.99
C ALA A 86 -16.55 14.57 -4.11
N ASP A 87 -16.39 15.28 -2.99
CA ASP A 87 -16.41 16.72 -2.88
C ASP A 87 -15.10 17.35 -2.34
N ALA A 88 -14.15 16.52 -1.87
CA ALA A 88 -12.94 17.02 -1.21
C ALA A 88 -11.74 16.09 -1.32
N ARG A 89 -10.56 16.62 -1.02
CA ARG A 89 -9.35 15.86 -0.71
C ARG A 89 -9.04 16.04 0.76
N LEU A 90 -9.03 14.97 1.50
CA LEU A 90 -8.83 14.97 2.94
C LEU A 90 -7.45 14.48 3.29
N ARG A 91 -6.71 15.21 4.10
CA ARG A 91 -5.42 14.79 4.63
C ARG A 91 -5.63 13.73 5.71
N ILE A 92 -4.90 12.61 5.57
CA ILE A 92 -4.92 11.51 6.52
C ILE A 92 -3.66 11.55 7.36
N VAL A 93 -3.83 11.56 8.66
CA VAL A 93 -2.73 11.51 9.62
C VAL A 93 -2.75 10.15 10.28
N PRO A 94 -1.83 9.25 9.90
CA PRO A 94 -1.74 7.94 10.49
C PRO A 94 -1.23 8.03 11.95
N PRO A 95 -1.49 7.02 12.78
CA PRO A 95 -0.87 6.93 14.09
C PRO A 95 0.65 6.89 13.93
N THR A 96 1.36 7.50 14.86
CA THR A 96 2.82 7.36 14.97
C THR A 96 3.13 5.88 15.23
N GLY A 97 3.65 5.21 14.22
CA GLY A 97 3.72 3.77 14.22
C GLY A 97 5.13 3.22 13.99
N GLN A 98 5.15 1.91 13.83
CA GLN A 98 6.34 1.14 13.55
C GLN A 98 7.02 1.62 12.28
N THR A 99 8.33 1.73 12.35
CA THR A 99 9.17 1.82 11.15
C THR A 99 9.60 0.40 10.78
N PHE A 100 9.26 -0.02 9.59
CA PHE A 100 9.69 -1.27 9.01
C PHE A 100 9.96 -1.05 7.53
N GLY A 101 11.06 -1.60 7.02
CA GLY A 101 11.44 -1.37 5.64
C GLY A 101 12.17 -2.54 5.01
N ARG A 102 12.75 -2.29 3.84
CA ARG A 102 13.48 -3.30 3.07
C ARG A 102 14.68 -3.87 3.83
N GLU A 103 15.36 -3.06 4.59
CA GLU A 103 16.52 -3.51 5.39
C GLU A 103 16.10 -4.48 6.50
N ASP A 104 14.96 -4.23 7.14
CA ASP A 104 14.39 -5.13 8.15
C ASP A 104 14.01 -6.47 7.53
N HIS A 105 13.34 -6.44 6.38
CA HIS A 105 13.01 -7.65 5.62
C HIS A 105 14.28 -8.43 5.23
N GLN A 106 15.31 -7.76 4.71
CA GLN A 106 16.58 -8.41 4.34
C GLN A 106 17.31 -9.00 5.55
N ARG A 107 17.26 -8.32 6.70
CA ARG A 107 17.82 -8.85 7.96
C ARG A 107 17.13 -10.13 8.39
N LEU A 108 15.79 -10.16 8.31
CA LEU A 108 15.00 -11.37 8.60
C LEU A 108 15.31 -12.50 7.62
N LEU A 109 15.45 -12.22 6.33
CA LEU A 109 15.86 -13.20 5.33
C LEU A 109 17.26 -13.76 5.59
N GLY A 110 18.21 -12.90 5.97
CA GLY A 110 19.60 -13.31 6.29
C GLY A 110 19.70 -14.20 7.55
N ALA A 111 18.75 -14.05 8.48
CA ALA A 111 18.64 -14.86 9.69
C ALA A 111 17.68 -16.04 9.52
N ALA A 112 17.03 -16.16 8.37
CA ALA A 112 15.93 -17.10 8.18
C ALA A 112 16.39 -18.55 8.14
N MET A 113 15.62 -19.40 8.83
CA MET A 113 15.75 -20.84 8.75
C MET A 113 14.88 -21.42 7.63
N PRO A 114 15.13 -22.66 7.18
CA PRO A 114 14.25 -23.35 6.23
C PRO A 114 12.79 -23.30 6.71
N GLY A 115 11.86 -22.95 5.79
CA GLY A 115 10.44 -22.78 6.13
C GLY A 115 10.02 -21.36 6.49
N PHE A 116 10.92 -20.37 6.39
CA PHE A 116 10.57 -18.96 6.50
C PHE A 116 9.74 -18.51 5.29
N ARG A 117 8.66 -17.78 5.57
CA ARG A 117 7.80 -17.16 4.55
C ARG A 117 7.51 -15.73 4.95
N ALA A 118 7.49 -14.82 3.99
CA ALA A 118 7.08 -13.45 4.18
C ALA A 118 6.04 -13.06 3.13
N THR A 119 5.05 -12.28 3.55
CA THR A 119 3.99 -11.73 2.70
C THR A 119 3.82 -10.26 3.01
N GLU A 120 3.36 -9.50 2.02
CA GLU A 120 2.95 -8.11 2.19
C GLU A 120 1.61 -7.86 1.50
N GLU A 121 0.79 -7.07 2.15
CA GLU A 121 -0.45 -6.54 1.59
C GLU A 121 -0.28 -5.03 1.46
N LEU A 122 -0.57 -4.48 0.29
CA LEU A 122 -0.29 -3.10 -0.06
C LEU A 122 -1.57 -2.33 -0.29
N VAL A 123 -1.60 -1.09 0.19
CA VAL A 123 -2.56 -0.06 -0.23
C VAL A 123 -1.80 0.93 -1.12
N LYS A 124 -2.17 0.99 -2.38
CA LYS A 124 -1.49 1.80 -3.41
C LYS A 124 -2.29 3.04 -3.73
N PRO A 125 -1.67 4.08 -4.29
CA PRO A 125 -2.40 5.17 -4.88
C PRO A 125 -3.46 4.68 -5.87
N ARG A 126 -4.66 5.25 -5.82
CA ARG A 126 -5.87 4.93 -6.59
C ARG A 126 -6.63 3.67 -6.11
N ASP A 127 -6.16 2.97 -5.08
CA ASP A 127 -6.96 1.95 -4.43
C ASP A 127 -8.16 2.60 -3.73
N ARG A 128 -9.31 1.94 -3.79
CA ARG A 128 -10.49 2.33 -3.05
C ARG A 128 -10.47 1.70 -1.67
N VAL A 129 -10.57 2.54 -0.66
CA VAL A 129 -10.42 2.14 0.75
C VAL A 129 -11.58 2.62 1.60
N ARG A 130 -11.73 1.96 2.73
CA ARG A 130 -12.56 2.39 3.85
C ARG A 130 -11.63 2.78 4.99
N LEU A 131 -11.76 4.03 5.48
CA LEU A 131 -11.00 4.55 6.58
C LEU A 131 -11.89 4.73 7.80
N HIS A 132 -11.43 4.19 8.92
CA HIS A 132 -11.98 4.46 10.24
C HIS A 132 -11.07 5.47 10.93
N GLY A 133 -11.65 6.48 11.55
CA GLY A 133 -10.86 7.47 12.25
C GLY A 133 -11.67 8.55 12.90
N ARG A 134 -10.98 9.58 13.37
CA ARG A 134 -11.56 10.77 13.93
C ARG A 134 -11.41 11.94 12.97
N LEU A 135 -12.52 12.46 12.45
CA LEU A 135 -12.56 13.60 11.57
C LEU A 135 -12.51 14.92 12.38
N HIS A 136 -11.54 15.74 12.06
CA HIS A 136 -11.37 17.09 12.58
C HIS A 136 -11.81 18.07 11.50
N LEU A 137 -12.89 18.78 11.77
CA LEU A 137 -13.42 19.83 10.89
C LEU A 137 -12.83 21.19 11.29
N GLY A 138 -12.57 22.03 10.31
CA GLY A 138 -12.01 23.36 10.46
C GLY A 138 -11.67 23.94 9.09
N ASP A 139 -10.83 24.96 9.05
CA ASP A 139 -10.40 25.57 7.79
C ASP A 139 -9.55 24.61 6.93
N ASP A 140 -8.82 23.70 7.57
CA ASP A 140 -8.06 22.63 6.92
C ASP A 140 -8.45 21.26 7.56
N PRO A 141 -9.51 20.61 7.06
CA PRO A 141 -10.01 19.38 7.65
C PRO A 141 -9.03 18.23 7.45
N TRP A 142 -8.94 17.33 8.45
CA TRP A 142 -8.08 16.17 8.41
C TRP A 142 -8.67 15.00 9.20
N LEU A 143 -8.22 13.77 8.89
CA LEU A 143 -8.62 12.56 9.58
C LEU A 143 -7.43 11.98 10.35
N GLU A 144 -7.61 11.78 11.65
CA GLU A 144 -6.76 10.91 12.45
C GLU A 144 -7.15 9.46 12.19
N LEU A 145 -6.23 8.69 11.61
CA LEU A 145 -6.51 7.35 11.15
C LEU A 145 -6.42 6.34 12.30
N ASP A 146 -7.50 5.59 12.51
CA ASP A 146 -7.51 4.42 13.39
C ASP A 146 -7.22 3.13 12.62
N HIS A 147 -7.85 2.97 11.43
CA HIS A 147 -7.77 1.76 10.64
C HIS A 147 -8.04 2.02 9.16
N ILE A 148 -7.39 1.25 8.29
CA ILE A 148 -7.57 1.25 6.82
C ILE A 148 -7.97 -0.14 6.35
N GLU A 149 -9.01 -0.23 5.52
CA GLU A 149 -9.48 -1.45 4.87
C GLU A 149 -9.46 -1.26 3.34
N LEU A 150 -8.80 -2.16 2.63
CA LEU A 150 -8.82 -2.17 1.17
C LEU A 150 -10.16 -2.75 0.69
N LEU A 151 -10.92 -1.97 -0.09
CA LEU A 151 -12.19 -2.40 -0.69
C LEU A 151 -11.98 -2.92 -2.10
N GLU A 152 -11.21 -2.17 -2.90
CA GLU A 152 -10.96 -2.48 -4.29
C GLU A 152 -9.57 -1.99 -4.70
N ALA A 153 -8.76 -2.90 -5.26
CA ALA A 153 -7.46 -2.54 -5.80
C ALA A 153 -7.62 -1.80 -7.13
N ALA A 154 -6.82 -0.76 -7.33
CA ALA A 154 -6.77 -0.05 -8.60
C ALA A 154 -6.40 -1.01 -9.75
N PRO A 155 -7.00 -0.84 -10.94
CA PRO A 155 -6.61 -1.63 -12.10
C PRO A 155 -5.10 -1.52 -12.34
N ALA A 156 -4.46 -2.65 -12.61
CA ALA A 156 -3.03 -2.65 -12.92
C ALA A 156 -2.76 -1.69 -14.09
N GLU A 157 -1.89 -0.73 -13.88
CA GLU A 157 -1.50 0.21 -14.92
C GLU A 157 -0.85 -0.59 -16.05
N LYS A 158 -1.47 -0.54 -17.26
CA LYS A 158 -0.88 -1.19 -18.43
C LYS A 158 0.51 -0.59 -18.64
N PRO A 159 1.56 -1.42 -18.74
CA PRO A 159 2.90 -0.89 -18.98
C PRO A 159 2.87 0.00 -20.23
N ALA A 160 3.37 1.21 -20.09
CA ALA A 160 3.47 2.15 -21.21
C ALA A 160 4.14 1.44 -22.40
N PRO A 161 3.63 1.59 -23.63
CA PRO A 161 4.21 0.95 -24.80
C PRO A 161 5.68 1.38 -24.88
N ARG A 162 6.58 0.41 -24.82
CA ARG A 162 8.03 0.69 -24.96
C ARG A 162 8.24 1.50 -26.23
N PRO A 163 8.98 2.63 -26.17
CA PRO A 163 9.28 3.37 -27.37
C PRO A 163 9.93 2.40 -28.37
N ARG A 164 9.34 2.30 -29.56
CA ARG A 164 9.90 1.50 -30.65
C ARG A 164 11.31 2.03 -30.90
N SER A 165 12.31 1.21 -30.60
CA SER A 165 13.70 1.51 -30.96
C SER A 165 13.74 1.83 -32.45
N ALA A 166 14.07 3.07 -32.79
CA ALA A 166 14.28 3.47 -34.17
C ALA A 166 15.34 2.53 -34.73
N LYS A 167 14.97 1.72 -35.73
CA LYS A 167 15.89 0.88 -36.46
C LYS A 167 16.88 1.84 -37.12
N THR A 168 18.08 1.96 -36.57
CA THR A 168 19.22 2.60 -37.22
C THR A 168 19.53 1.75 -38.43
N HIS A 169 19.19 2.26 -39.63
CA HIS A 169 19.67 1.69 -40.87
C HIS A 169 21.18 1.80 -40.88
N PRO A 170 21.93 0.72 -41.13
CA PRO A 170 23.34 0.80 -41.31
C PRO A 170 23.62 1.57 -42.62
N ALA A 171 24.37 2.67 -42.51
CA ALA A 171 24.81 3.43 -43.66
C ALA A 171 25.67 2.55 -44.59
N THR A 172 25.23 2.43 -45.83
CA THR A 172 25.95 1.71 -46.90
C THR A 172 27.27 2.44 -47.19
N PRO A 173 28.44 1.79 -47.12
CA PRO A 173 29.71 2.45 -47.46
C PRO A 173 29.81 2.69 -48.94
N HIS A 174 29.91 3.96 -49.36
CA HIS A 174 30.21 4.38 -50.73
C HIS A 174 31.58 3.85 -51.13
N ARG A 175 31.60 2.91 -52.07
CA ARG A 175 32.78 2.38 -52.75
C ARG A 175 33.35 3.45 -53.66
N ARG A 176 34.40 4.14 -53.21
CA ARG A 176 35.23 5.06 -54.07
C ARG A 176 35.92 4.25 -55.15
N LYS A 177 35.50 4.43 -56.43
CA LYS A 177 36.29 4.01 -57.61
C LYS A 177 37.49 4.91 -57.71
N ARG A 178 38.69 4.35 -57.62
CA ARG A 178 39.95 5.00 -58.09
C ARG A 178 40.04 4.84 -59.63
N ARG A 179 40.32 5.94 -60.31
CA ARG A 179 40.96 6.02 -61.62
C ARG A 179 42.43 6.27 -61.39
#